data_33ce538a37a11d2149ae8a7d98a4fe88
#
_entry.id   33ce538a37a11d2149ae8a7d98a4fe88
#
_cell.length_a   1.000
_cell.length_b   1.000
_cell.length_c   1.000
_cell.angle_alpha   90.00
_cell.angle_beta   90.00
_cell.angle_gamma   90.00
#
_symmetry.space_group_name_H-M   'P 1'
#
loop_
_entity.id
_entity.type
_entity.pdbx_description
1 polymer ?
#
loop_
_entity_poly.entity_id
_entity_poly.type
_entity_poly.pdbx_seq_one_letter_code
_entity_poly.pdbx_strand_id
1 'polypeptide(L)'
;KGGYRPTSKAYELLSITKPEESVVVPVVVNDTVMEDLSVEEIDLPSISHPEICQARVRLLGDIRKITPGDKVTFGPTPVNELVIVGRVVGRDDTANTLIVDIEKIVALPKDTVGEHMSSPIITIDVNAKVIEGAKLLAEKQIYCAPVKKDGKFVGILTLDHIAKAVSEGKLEAKVEEVMRPKIVLVEKDTKIKEAIRLMRDEKVRILVVTDKGEPVGVITDQKILTKLAPEQ
;
A
#
# COMPACT_ATOMS: atom_id res chain seq x y z
N LYS A 1 2.32 41.41 -15.98
CA LYS A 1 0.97 41.06 -15.43
C LYS A 1 1.22 40.32 -14.15
N GLY A 2 1.02 40.97 -12.99
CA GLY A 2 1.20 40.35 -11.68
C GLY A 2 0.09 39.34 -11.42
N GLY A 3 0.43 38.06 -11.28
CA GLY A 3 -0.50 37.05 -10.82
C GLY A 3 -0.81 37.24 -9.33
N TYR A 4 -2.06 36.98 -8.94
CA TYR A 4 -2.44 36.92 -7.53
C TYR A 4 -1.74 35.76 -6.87
N ARG A 5 -0.99 36.02 -5.78
CA ARG A 5 -0.50 34.97 -4.87
C ARG A 5 -1.51 34.79 -3.74
N PRO A 6 -1.95 33.57 -3.43
CA PRO A 6 -2.81 33.30 -2.29
C PRO A 6 -2.15 33.78 -0.99
N THR A 7 -2.94 34.34 -0.08
CA THR A 7 -2.46 34.70 1.27
C THR A 7 -2.37 33.45 2.14
N SER A 8 -1.59 33.48 3.25
CA SER A 8 -1.55 32.39 4.23
C SER A 8 -2.93 31.96 4.70
N LYS A 9 -3.85 32.92 4.86
CA LYS A 9 -5.26 32.66 5.24
C LYS A 9 -6.04 31.92 4.14
N ALA A 10 -5.72 32.12 2.86
CA ALA A 10 -6.35 31.39 1.75
C ALA A 10 -5.89 29.92 1.74
N TYR A 11 -4.61 29.64 2.03
CA TYR A 11 -4.12 28.26 2.17
C TYR A 11 -4.77 27.53 3.34
N GLU A 12 -4.94 28.19 4.49
CA GLU A 12 -5.65 27.65 5.67
C GLU A 12 -7.12 27.34 5.37
N LEU A 13 -7.84 28.26 4.73
CA LEU A 13 -9.27 28.10 4.38
C LEU A 13 -9.51 26.99 3.36
N LEU A 14 -8.57 26.77 2.46
CA LEU A 14 -8.67 25.73 1.42
C LEU A 14 -8.03 24.41 1.84
N SER A 15 -7.46 24.32 3.05
CA SER A 15 -6.69 23.16 3.53
C SER A 15 -5.57 22.75 2.56
N ILE A 16 -4.96 23.73 1.89
CA ILE A 16 -3.85 23.49 0.94
C ILE A 16 -2.52 23.72 1.67
N THR A 17 -1.61 22.78 1.53
CA THR A 17 -0.23 22.89 2.08
C THR A 17 0.49 24.07 1.46
N LYS A 18 1.17 24.89 2.29
CA LYS A 18 2.01 25.98 1.79
C LYS A 18 3.18 25.41 0.98
N PRO A 19 3.62 26.09 -0.09
CA PRO A 19 4.77 25.63 -0.89
C PRO A 19 6.06 25.40 -0.09
N GLU A 20 6.24 26.13 1.00
CA GLU A 20 7.40 26.02 1.90
C GLU A 20 7.41 24.71 2.72
N GLU A 21 6.25 24.03 2.82
CA GLU A 21 6.09 22.74 3.50
C GLU A 21 6.09 21.56 2.49
N SER A 22 6.26 21.84 1.19
CA SER A 22 6.24 20.79 0.17
C SER A 22 7.48 19.90 0.24
N VAL A 23 7.27 18.61 0.12
CA VAL A 23 8.33 17.60 0.05
C VAL A 23 8.68 17.37 -1.41
N VAL A 24 9.95 17.09 -1.70
CA VAL A 24 10.41 16.71 -3.04
C VAL A 24 9.69 15.44 -3.48
N VAL A 25 8.99 15.51 -4.62
CA VAL A 25 8.36 14.36 -5.27
C VAL A 25 9.28 13.93 -6.42
N PRO A 26 9.88 12.73 -6.35
CA PRO A 26 10.92 12.31 -7.27
C PRO A 26 10.41 12.17 -8.71
N VAL A 27 11.34 12.44 -9.65
CA VAL A 27 11.16 12.25 -11.08
C VAL A 27 12.22 11.26 -11.58
N VAL A 28 11.79 10.22 -12.27
CA VAL A 28 12.68 9.23 -12.90
C VAL A 28 12.48 9.29 -14.40
N VAL A 29 13.57 9.37 -15.16
CA VAL A 29 13.56 9.38 -16.63
C VAL A 29 14.43 8.24 -17.13
N ASN A 30 13.87 7.34 -17.95
CA ASN A 30 14.56 6.17 -18.49
C ASN A 30 15.36 5.41 -17.42
N ASP A 31 14.68 5.11 -16.28
CA ASP A 31 15.21 4.42 -15.10
C ASP A 31 16.32 5.18 -14.32
N THR A 32 16.57 6.45 -14.66
CA THR A 32 17.53 7.33 -13.95
C THR A 32 16.79 8.36 -13.11
N VAL A 33 17.12 8.43 -11.81
CA VAL A 33 16.55 9.45 -10.91
C VAL A 33 17.13 10.82 -11.26
N MET A 34 16.25 11.81 -11.45
CA MET A 34 16.61 13.21 -11.71
C MET A 34 16.62 13.99 -10.39
N GLU A 35 17.78 14.12 -9.78
CA GLU A 35 17.92 14.77 -8.47
C GLU A 35 17.60 16.28 -8.50
N ASP A 36 17.74 16.91 -9.67
CA ASP A 36 17.48 18.32 -9.92
C ASP A 36 16.02 18.64 -10.28
N LEU A 37 15.16 17.61 -10.32
CA LEU A 37 13.74 17.74 -10.66
C LEU A 37 12.82 17.32 -9.51
N SER A 38 11.70 18.02 -9.39
CA SER A 38 10.60 17.65 -8.51
C SER A 38 9.27 17.95 -9.16
N VAL A 39 8.26 17.12 -8.89
CA VAL A 39 6.90 17.37 -9.34
C VAL A 39 6.29 18.49 -8.49
N GLU A 40 5.79 19.54 -9.16
CA GLU A 40 5.03 20.62 -8.54
C GLU A 40 3.52 20.41 -8.65
N GLU A 41 3.05 20.00 -9.86
CA GLU A 41 1.63 19.86 -10.13
C GLU A 41 1.39 18.75 -11.16
N ILE A 42 0.29 18.02 -11.01
CA ILE A 42 -0.19 17.04 -11.98
C ILE A 42 -1.65 17.36 -12.29
N ASP A 43 -1.94 17.58 -13.56
CA ASP A 43 -3.29 17.80 -14.09
C ASP A 43 -3.65 16.68 -15.07
N LEU A 44 -4.89 16.18 -15.01
CA LEU A 44 -5.40 15.07 -15.83
C LEU A 44 -6.53 15.56 -16.75
N PRO A 45 -6.23 16.36 -17.77
CA PRO A 45 -7.26 17.02 -18.60
C PRO A 45 -8.07 16.04 -19.46
N SER A 46 -7.53 14.85 -19.73
CA SER A 46 -8.16 13.84 -20.59
C SER A 46 -8.74 12.64 -19.83
N ILE A 47 -8.95 12.78 -18.49
CA ILE A 47 -9.40 11.66 -17.65
C ILE A 47 -10.77 11.07 -18.07
N SER A 48 -11.61 11.87 -18.73
CA SER A 48 -12.91 11.43 -19.26
C SER A 48 -12.86 10.99 -20.73
N HIS A 49 -11.71 11.03 -21.38
CA HIS A 49 -11.60 10.64 -22.79
C HIS A 49 -11.55 9.12 -22.92
N PRO A 50 -12.32 8.49 -23.84
CA PRO A 50 -12.43 7.03 -23.90
C PRO A 50 -11.16 6.32 -24.37
N GLU A 51 -10.25 7.01 -25.10
CA GLU A 51 -9.08 6.39 -25.72
C GLU A 51 -7.75 7.06 -25.33
N ILE A 52 -7.80 8.20 -24.64
CA ILE A 52 -6.60 8.99 -24.32
C ILE A 52 -6.56 9.23 -22.81
N CYS A 53 -5.45 8.87 -22.18
CA CYS A 53 -5.21 9.17 -20.77
C CYS A 53 -3.87 9.93 -20.65
N GLN A 54 -3.94 11.26 -20.64
CA GLN A 54 -2.77 12.12 -20.58
C GLN A 54 -2.74 12.97 -19.33
N ALA A 55 -1.52 13.20 -18.82
CA ALA A 55 -1.25 14.15 -17.76
C ALA A 55 -0.47 15.35 -18.30
N ARG A 56 -0.71 16.50 -17.70
CA ARG A 56 0.20 17.65 -17.71
C ARG A 56 0.93 17.66 -16.38
N VAL A 57 2.25 17.54 -16.41
CA VAL A 57 3.07 17.47 -15.21
C VAL A 57 4.01 18.66 -15.22
N ARG A 58 3.75 19.63 -14.31
CA ARG A 58 4.64 20.76 -14.09
C ARG A 58 5.73 20.37 -13.11
N LEU A 59 6.97 20.67 -13.49
CA LEU A 59 8.15 20.32 -12.74
C LEU A 59 8.88 21.57 -12.25
N LEU A 60 9.51 21.44 -11.08
CA LEU A 60 10.58 22.33 -10.64
C LEU A 60 11.90 21.79 -11.20
N GLY A 61 12.77 22.69 -11.69
CA GLY A 61 14.06 22.32 -12.28
C GLY A 61 14.08 22.43 -13.82
N ASP A 62 15.14 21.94 -14.45
CA ASP A 62 15.35 22.07 -15.90
C ASP A 62 14.89 20.83 -16.67
N ILE A 63 13.76 20.95 -17.38
CA ILE A 63 13.15 19.85 -18.15
C ILE A 63 13.72 19.67 -19.56
N ARG A 64 14.63 20.54 -20.02
CA ARG A 64 15.12 20.54 -21.42
C ARG A 64 15.85 19.26 -21.82
N LYS A 65 16.33 18.50 -20.83
CA LYS A 65 16.97 17.18 -21.03
C LYS A 65 15.97 16.05 -21.34
N ILE A 66 14.67 16.28 -21.09
CA ILE A 66 13.62 15.28 -21.28
C ILE A 66 13.01 15.51 -22.68
N THR A 67 12.90 14.44 -23.46
CA THR A 67 12.45 14.49 -24.85
C THR A 67 11.21 13.64 -25.08
N PRO A 68 10.37 13.94 -26.09
CA PRO A 68 9.29 13.05 -26.48
C PRO A 68 9.78 11.62 -26.76
N GLY A 69 9.05 10.64 -26.22
CA GLY A 69 9.41 9.22 -26.25
C GLY A 69 10.07 8.72 -24.96
N ASP A 70 10.63 9.60 -24.13
CA ASP A 70 11.22 9.19 -22.86
C ASP A 70 10.16 8.59 -21.93
N LYS A 71 10.52 7.49 -21.25
CA LYS A 71 9.72 6.91 -20.19
C LYS A 71 9.93 7.70 -18.90
N VAL A 72 8.84 8.12 -18.28
CA VAL A 72 8.88 8.91 -17.04
C VAL A 72 8.10 8.24 -15.93
N THR A 73 8.60 8.41 -14.70
CA THR A 73 7.89 8.02 -13.48
C THR A 73 7.91 9.20 -12.52
N PHE A 74 6.73 9.59 -12.04
CA PHE A 74 6.53 10.65 -11.07
C PHE A 74 6.06 10.05 -9.76
N GLY A 75 6.69 10.41 -8.65
CA GLY A 75 6.36 9.86 -7.35
C GLY A 75 7.40 8.85 -6.82
N PRO A 76 7.14 8.25 -5.65
CA PRO A 76 5.89 8.31 -4.91
C PRO A 76 5.64 9.66 -4.21
N THR A 77 4.36 10.05 -4.11
CA THR A 77 3.96 11.21 -3.31
C THR A 77 3.95 10.87 -1.81
N PRO A 78 4.13 11.85 -0.91
CA PRO A 78 4.31 11.57 0.53
C PRO A 78 3.13 10.89 1.22
N VAL A 79 1.90 11.25 0.84
CA VAL A 79 0.69 10.87 1.61
C VAL A 79 0.14 9.51 1.20
N ASN A 80 -0.12 9.32 -0.09
CA ASN A 80 -0.80 8.12 -0.62
C ASN A 80 0.06 7.33 -1.61
N GLU A 81 1.36 7.65 -1.67
CA GLU A 81 2.33 7.00 -2.57
C GLU A 81 1.85 6.95 -4.02
N LEU A 82 1.21 8.02 -4.48
CA LEU A 82 0.81 8.14 -5.87
C LEU A 82 2.05 8.06 -6.77
N VAL A 83 2.01 7.12 -7.71
CA VAL A 83 3.01 6.94 -8.76
C VAL A 83 2.31 6.97 -10.10
N ILE A 84 2.78 7.81 -11.00
CA ILE A 84 2.34 7.86 -12.41
C ILE A 84 3.51 7.43 -13.28
N VAL A 85 3.29 6.45 -14.15
CA VAL A 85 4.25 6.00 -15.16
C VAL A 85 3.66 6.27 -16.54
N GLY A 86 4.47 6.79 -17.44
CA GLY A 86 4.04 7.05 -18.80
C GLY A 86 5.18 7.44 -19.73
N ARG A 87 4.81 7.89 -20.94
CA ARG A 87 5.75 8.38 -21.94
C ARG A 87 5.51 9.84 -22.24
N VAL A 88 6.59 10.58 -22.35
CA VAL A 88 6.53 11.99 -22.77
C VAL A 88 6.07 12.05 -24.23
N VAL A 89 5.00 12.79 -24.48
CA VAL A 89 4.48 13.06 -25.83
C VAL A 89 4.69 14.50 -26.25
N GLY A 90 4.97 15.39 -25.29
CA GLY A 90 5.26 16.80 -25.57
C GLY A 90 5.89 17.50 -24.38
N ARG A 91 6.45 18.69 -24.63
CA ARG A 91 7.10 19.54 -23.64
C ARG A 91 6.78 21.01 -23.90
N ASP A 92 6.43 21.73 -22.86
CA ASP A 92 6.32 23.18 -22.86
C ASP A 92 7.41 23.78 -21.97
N ASP A 93 8.46 24.30 -22.59
CA ASP A 93 9.62 24.87 -21.90
C ASP A 93 9.26 26.20 -21.19
N THR A 94 8.20 26.89 -21.63
CA THR A 94 7.77 28.16 -21.03
C THR A 94 7.01 27.93 -19.73
N ALA A 95 6.14 26.92 -19.71
CA ALA A 95 5.36 26.53 -18.55
C ALA A 95 6.08 25.50 -17.66
N ASN A 96 7.28 25.06 -18.06
CA ASN A 96 8.04 23.98 -17.42
C ASN A 96 7.22 22.71 -17.23
N THR A 97 6.46 22.31 -18.27
CA THR A 97 5.44 21.27 -18.21
C THR A 97 5.71 20.18 -19.25
N LEU A 98 5.61 18.93 -18.80
CA LEU A 98 5.59 17.76 -19.68
C LEU A 98 4.14 17.36 -19.97
N ILE A 99 3.88 16.93 -21.20
CA ILE A 99 2.66 16.22 -21.60
C ILE A 99 3.03 14.74 -21.65
N VAL A 100 2.34 13.93 -20.88
CA VAL A 100 2.69 12.52 -20.69
C VAL A 100 1.48 11.64 -21.00
N ASP A 101 1.66 10.69 -21.89
CA ASP A 101 0.69 9.61 -22.12
C ASP A 101 0.84 8.59 -21.00
N ILE A 102 -0.23 8.36 -20.24
CA ILE A 102 -0.20 7.59 -18.98
C ILE A 102 -0.33 6.11 -19.29
N GLU A 103 0.66 5.32 -18.89
CA GLU A 103 0.63 3.86 -18.95
C GLU A 103 0.09 3.24 -17.63
N LYS A 104 0.30 3.92 -16.49
CA LYS A 104 -0.05 3.38 -15.17
C LYS A 104 -0.20 4.49 -14.14
N ILE A 105 -1.25 4.38 -13.33
CA ILE A 105 -1.45 5.16 -12.10
C ILE A 105 -1.62 4.18 -10.94
N VAL A 106 -0.86 4.38 -9.87
CA VAL A 106 -0.98 3.60 -8.63
C VAL A 106 -1.00 4.57 -7.46
N ALA A 107 -1.91 4.35 -6.53
CA ALA A 107 -1.95 5.04 -5.25
C ALA A 107 -2.35 4.06 -4.15
N LEU A 108 -1.89 4.30 -2.93
CA LEU A 108 -2.32 3.55 -1.75
C LEU A 108 -3.36 4.36 -0.97
N PRO A 109 -4.34 3.68 -0.34
CA PRO A 109 -5.34 4.36 0.50
C PRO A 109 -4.66 5.09 1.67
N LYS A 110 -5.29 6.18 2.10
CA LYS A 110 -4.88 6.92 3.31
C LYS A 110 -5.37 6.26 4.60
N ASP A 111 -6.16 5.21 4.47
CA ASP A 111 -6.85 4.50 5.52
C ASP A 111 -5.88 3.86 6.51
N THR A 112 -6.39 3.59 7.70
CA THR A 112 -5.66 2.88 8.75
C THR A 112 -5.98 1.38 8.74
N VAL A 113 -5.13 0.62 9.38
CA VAL A 113 -5.32 -0.83 9.57
C VAL A 113 -6.62 -1.11 10.31
N GLY A 114 -6.97 -0.29 11.31
CA GLY A 114 -8.19 -0.44 12.11
C GLY A 114 -9.48 -0.34 11.31
N GLU A 115 -9.49 0.47 10.24
CA GLU A 115 -10.65 0.62 9.36
C GLU A 115 -10.93 -0.61 8.49
N HIS A 116 -9.91 -1.47 8.32
CA HIS A 116 -9.98 -2.64 7.43
C HIS A 116 -9.72 -3.99 8.12
N MET A 117 -9.35 -4.00 9.40
CA MET A 117 -9.11 -5.24 10.14
C MET A 117 -10.36 -6.11 10.22
N SER A 118 -10.16 -7.41 10.41
CA SER A 118 -11.22 -8.36 10.77
C SER A 118 -11.25 -8.54 12.28
N SER A 119 -12.44 -8.43 12.88
CA SER A 119 -12.71 -8.62 14.31
C SER A 119 -14.04 -9.36 14.46
N PRO A 120 -14.21 -10.25 15.45
CA PRO A 120 -13.20 -10.66 16.43
C PRO A 120 -12.11 -11.56 15.83
N ILE A 121 -10.98 -11.69 16.55
CA ILE A 121 -9.87 -12.55 16.11
C ILE A 121 -10.28 -14.02 16.25
N ILE A 122 -10.26 -14.73 15.13
CA ILE A 122 -10.42 -16.19 15.11
C ILE A 122 -9.06 -16.80 15.40
N THR A 123 -8.95 -17.60 16.44
CA THR A 123 -7.70 -18.21 16.90
C THR A 123 -7.82 -19.72 17.01
N ILE A 124 -6.69 -20.42 17.02
CA ILE A 124 -6.61 -21.85 17.32
C ILE A 124 -5.67 -22.09 18.50
N ASP A 125 -5.96 -23.08 19.33
CA ASP A 125 -5.07 -23.48 20.41
C ASP A 125 -3.83 -24.21 19.87
N VAL A 126 -2.71 -23.97 20.50
CA VAL A 126 -1.40 -24.57 20.13
C VAL A 126 -1.40 -26.10 20.22
N ASN A 127 -2.21 -26.67 21.14
CA ASN A 127 -2.34 -28.11 21.34
C ASN A 127 -3.41 -28.75 20.45
N ALA A 128 -4.19 -27.98 19.71
CA ALA A 128 -5.18 -28.51 18.77
C ALA A 128 -4.47 -29.35 17.69
N LYS A 129 -5.17 -30.32 17.13
CA LYS A 129 -4.64 -31.11 15.99
C LYS A 129 -4.67 -30.30 14.69
N VAL A 130 -3.79 -30.64 13.77
CA VAL A 130 -3.76 -30.03 12.43
C VAL A 130 -5.10 -30.16 11.71
N ILE A 131 -5.77 -31.33 11.86
CA ILE A 131 -7.11 -31.55 11.26
C ILE A 131 -8.18 -30.61 11.84
N GLU A 132 -8.08 -30.22 13.11
CA GLU A 132 -8.99 -29.27 13.74
C GLU A 132 -8.72 -27.86 13.19
N GLY A 133 -7.44 -27.53 12.98
CA GLY A 133 -7.04 -26.30 12.30
C GLY A 133 -7.58 -26.22 10.86
N ALA A 134 -7.48 -27.31 10.11
CA ALA A 134 -8.02 -27.40 8.75
C ALA A 134 -9.55 -27.16 8.72
N LYS A 135 -10.30 -27.79 9.65
CA LYS A 135 -11.74 -27.58 9.79
C LYS A 135 -12.07 -26.12 10.12
N LEU A 136 -11.37 -25.53 11.09
CA LEU A 136 -11.58 -24.13 11.48
C LEU A 136 -11.39 -23.17 10.31
N LEU A 137 -10.26 -23.31 9.58
CA LEU A 137 -9.98 -22.42 8.44
C LEU A 137 -11.02 -22.58 7.33
N ALA A 138 -11.44 -23.81 7.02
CA ALA A 138 -12.46 -24.10 6.02
C ALA A 138 -13.85 -23.56 6.42
N GLU A 139 -14.31 -23.82 7.63
CA GLU A 139 -15.62 -23.37 8.14
C GLU A 139 -15.71 -21.84 8.21
N LYS A 140 -14.63 -21.18 8.59
CA LYS A 140 -14.57 -19.72 8.69
C LYS A 140 -14.17 -19.04 7.37
N GLN A 141 -13.88 -19.82 6.31
CA GLN A 141 -13.43 -19.32 5.01
C GLN A 141 -12.25 -18.36 5.12
N ILE A 142 -11.27 -18.70 5.98
CA ILE A 142 -10.06 -17.93 6.20
C ILE A 142 -8.81 -18.74 5.82
N TYR A 143 -7.74 -18.06 5.42
CA TYR A 143 -6.49 -18.70 4.96
C TYR A 143 -5.47 -18.90 6.06
N CYS A 144 -5.65 -18.25 7.20
CA CYS A 144 -4.73 -18.31 8.33
C CYS A 144 -5.43 -17.91 9.64
N ALA A 145 -4.91 -18.40 10.74
CA ALA A 145 -5.35 -18.04 12.09
C ALA A 145 -4.15 -17.90 13.02
N PRO A 146 -4.13 -16.87 13.89
CA PRO A 146 -3.18 -16.79 14.99
C PRO A 146 -3.36 -17.96 15.95
N VAL A 147 -2.23 -18.51 16.42
CA VAL A 147 -2.18 -19.62 17.39
C VAL A 147 -1.99 -19.07 18.78
N LYS A 148 -2.80 -19.55 19.73
CA LYS A 148 -2.72 -19.16 21.14
C LYS A 148 -2.17 -20.29 22.00
N LYS A 149 -1.36 -19.90 23.00
CA LYS A 149 -0.91 -20.72 24.13
C LYS A 149 -1.07 -19.90 25.42
N ASP A 150 -1.83 -20.39 26.38
CA ASP A 150 -2.05 -19.71 27.67
C ASP A 150 -2.46 -18.23 27.51
N GLY A 151 -3.38 -17.97 26.58
CA GLY A 151 -3.89 -16.63 26.27
C GLY A 151 -2.98 -15.74 25.40
N LYS A 152 -1.72 -16.14 25.17
CA LYS A 152 -0.76 -15.38 24.36
C LYS A 152 -0.70 -15.89 22.93
N PHE A 153 -0.48 -14.99 21.99
CA PHE A 153 -0.22 -15.37 20.61
C PHE A 153 1.23 -15.90 20.46
N VAL A 154 1.39 -17.11 19.93
CA VAL A 154 2.69 -17.78 19.82
C VAL A 154 3.10 -18.11 18.39
N GLY A 155 2.18 -18.00 17.44
CA GLY A 155 2.46 -18.29 16.06
C GLY A 155 1.25 -18.12 15.15
N ILE A 156 1.40 -18.56 13.89
CA ILE A 156 0.36 -18.49 12.87
C ILE A 156 0.26 -19.86 12.18
N LEU A 157 -0.97 -20.39 12.10
CA LEU A 157 -1.32 -21.53 11.24
C LEU A 157 -1.88 -20.98 9.92
N THR A 158 -1.40 -21.54 8.79
CA THR A 158 -1.87 -21.18 7.44
C THR A 158 -2.29 -22.44 6.69
N LEU A 159 -3.05 -22.28 5.59
CA LEU A 159 -3.36 -23.39 4.69
C LEU A 159 -2.09 -24.06 4.12
N ASP A 160 -1.01 -23.30 3.88
CA ASP A 160 0.26 -23.88 3.41
C ASP A 160 0.87 -24.82 4.44
N HIS A 161 0.81 -24.48 5.74
CA HIS A 161 1.26 -25.34 6.81
C HIS A 161 0.42 -26.64 6.88
N ILE A 162 -0.90 -26.52 6.70
CA ILE A 162 -1.79 -27.69 6.67
C ILE A 162 -1.48 -28.56 5.45
N ALA A 163 -1.36 -27.96 4.26
CA ALA A 163 -1.02 -28.69 3.03
C ALA A 163 0.30 -29.47 3.18
N LYS A 164 1.32 -28.83 3.78
CA LYS A 164 2.57 -29.50 4.09
C LYS A 164 2.39 -30.65 5.07
N ALA A 165 1.65 -30.45 6.15
CA ALA A 165 1.36 -31.48 7.14
C ALA A 165 0.62 -32.68 6.52
N VAL A 166 -0.34 -32.43 5.61
CA VAL A 166 -1.03 -33.48 4.83
C VAL A 166 -0.04 -34.28 4.00
N SER A 167 0.87 -33.63 3.27
CA SER A 167 1.88 -34.30 2.43
C SER A 167 2.86 -35.15 3.24
N GLU A 168 3.05 -34.83 4.52
CA GLU A 168 3.92 -35.55 5.47
C GLU A 168 3.14 -36.58 6.31
N GLY A 169 1.82 -36.74 6.12
CA GLY A 169 0.98 -37.64 6.91
C GLY A 169 0.75 -37.18 8.36
N LYS A 170 0.93 -35.91 8.68
CA LYS A 170 0.90 -35.34 10.03
C LYS A 170 -0.43 -34.69 10.41
N LEU A 171 -1.57 -35.22 10.00
CA LEU A 171 -2.89 -34.63 10.30
C LEU A 171 -3.24 -34.69 11.79
N GLU A 172 -2.75 -35.69 12.50
CA GLU A 172 -2.96 -35.87 13.94
C GLU A 172 -1.90 -35.15 14.81
N ALA A 173 -0.88 -34.54 14.19
CA ALA A 173 0.13 -33.77 14.91
C ALA A 173 -0.50 -32.50 15.51
N LYS A 174 0.16 -31.92 16.51
CA LYS A 174 -0.27 -30.67 17.12
C LYS A 174 0.04 -29.48 16.18
N VAL A 175 -0.78 -28.45 16.27
CA VAL A 175 -0.55 -27.17 15.57
C VAL A 175 0.82 -26.59 15.88
N GLU A 176 1.32 -26.75 17.11
CA GLU A 176 2.66 -26.33 17.55
C GLU A 176 3.80 -26.88 16.67
N GLU A 177 3.64 -28.08 16.15
CA GLU A 177 4.65 -28.77 15.35
C GLU A 177 4.74 -28.27 13.90
N VAL A 178 3.68 -27.64 13.41
CA VAL A 178 3.56 -27.24 12.00
C VAL A 178 3.41 -25.73 11.80
N MET A 179 2.98 -24.99 12.83
CA MET A 179 2.80 -23.54 12.75
C MET A 179 4.10 -22.79 12.50
N ARG A 180 4.01 -21.56 12.02
CA ARG A 180 5.13 -20.61 12.02
C ARG A 180 5.19 -19.91 13.38
N PRO A 181 6.27 -20.04 14.17
CA PRO A 181 6.38 -19.42 15.49
C PRO A 181 6.78 -17.94 15.38
N LYS A 182 6.01 -17.15 14.63
CA LYS A 182 6.25 -15.72 14.45
C LYS A 182 4.92 -14.97 14.41
N ILE A 183 4.79 -13.96 15.26
CA ILE A 183 3.70 -13.01 15.26
C ILE A 183 4.28 -11.62 14.96
N VAL A 184 3.62 -10.89 14.09
CA VAL A 184 3.94 -9.49 13.82
C VAL A 184 2.73 -8.66 14.23
N LEU A 185 2.97 -7.70 15.11
CA LEU A 185 1.95 -6.79 15.66
C LEU A 185 1.97 -5.47 14.91
N VAL A 186 0.81 -4.84 14.82
CA VAL A 186 0.65 -3.50 14.25
C VAL A 186 -0.44 -2.76 15.00
N GLU A 187 -0.22 -1.48 15.31
CA GLU A 187 -1.25 -0.64 15.94
C GLU A 187 -2.37 -0.30 14.96
N LYS A 188 -3.60 -0.21 15.45
CA LYS A 188 -4.81 0.02 14.63
C LYS A 188 -4.74 1.31 13.80
N ASP A 189 -4.06 2.34 14.32
CA ASP A 189 -3.92 3.65 13.66
C ASP A 189 -2.81 3.68 12.59
N THR A 190 -2.07 2.57 12.43
CA THR A 190 -1.03 2.45 11.39
C THR A 190 -1.66 2.53 10.01
N LYS A 191 -1.03 3.27 9.11
CA LYS A 191 -1.49 3.39 7.72
C LYS A 191 -1.32 2.09 6.95
N ILE A 192 -2.25 1.80 6.03
CA ILE A 192 -2.22 0.60 5.18
C ILE A 192 -0.87 0.46 4.44
N LYS A 193 -0.29 1.55 3.96
CA LYS A 193 1.03 1.51 3.30
C LYS A 193 2.14 0.94 4.19
N GLU A 194 2.13 1.28 5.47
CA GLU A 194 3.11 0.79 6.44
C GLU A 194 2.88 -0.68 6.78
N ALA A 195 1.61 -1.09 6.89
CA ALA A 195 1.25 -2.49 7.05
C ALA A 195 1.70 -3.36 5.86
N ILE A 196 1.54 -2.86 4.62
CA ILE A 196 2.04 -3.54 3.41
C ILE A 196 3.56 -3.69 3.45
N ARG A 197 4.29 -2.62 3.84
CA ARG A 197 5.76 -2.68 3.99
C ARG A 197 6.16 -3.71 5.04
N LEU A 198 5.50 -3.67 6.20
CA LEU A 198 5.77 -4.60 7.30
C LEU A 198 5.51 -6.06 6.89
N MET A 199 4.40 -6.35 6.19
CA MET A 199 4.13 -7.69 5.65
C MET A 199 5.24 -8.16 4.71
N ARG A 200 5.71 -7.30 3.80
CA ARG A 200 6.76 -7.62 2.85
C ARG A 200 8.10 -7.87 3.55
N ASP A 201 8.51 -6.96 4.44
CA ASP A 201 9.82 -6.97 5.08
C ASP A 201 9.94 -8.16 6.05
N GLU A 202 8.85 -8.47 6.77
CA GLU A 202 8.73 -9.60 7.68
C GLU A 202 8.36 -10.93 6.99
N LYS A 203 8.04 -10.88 5.69
CA LYS A 203 7.60 -12.02 4.86
C LYS A 203 6.41 -12.75 5.49
N VAL A 204 5.42 -11.98 5.96
CA VAL A 204 4.16 -12.49 6.54
C VAL A 204 2.97 -12.00 5.73
N ARG A 205 1.87 -12.77 5.75
CA ARG A 205 0.61 -12.45 5.06
C ARG A 205 -0.50 -11.99 6.00
N ILE A 206 -0.21 -11.96 7.31
CA ILE A 206 -1.15 -11.54 8.36
C ILE A 206 -0.39 -10.76 9.43
N LEU A 207 -1.02 -9.69 9.91
CA LEU A 207 -0.61 -8.95 11.09
C LEU A 207 -1.71 -9.04 12.13
N VAL A 208 -1.34 -9.18 13.40
CA VAL A 208 -2.26 -9.03 14.53
C VAL A 208 -2.34 -7.55 14.87
N VAL A 209 -3.55 -7.00 14.85
CA VAL A 209 -3.82 -5.59 15.11
C VAL A 209 -4.02 -5.38 16.59
N THR A 210 -3.33 -4.38 17.13
CA THR A 210 -3.42 -3.99 18.54
C THR A 210 -4.04 -2.60 18.70
N ASP A 211 -4.71 -2.39 19.83
CA ASP A 211 -5.11 -1.09 20.33
C ASP A 211 -4.51 -0.92 21.73
N LYS A 212 -3.55 -0.01 21.86
CA LYS A 212 -2.79 0.22 23.09
C LYS A 212 -2.15 -1.08 23.64
N GLY A 213 -1.63 -1.90 22.73
CA GLY A 213 -0.99 -3.18 23.06
C GLY A 213 -1.93 -4.38 23.22
N GLU A 214 -3.25 -4.17 23.27
CA GLU A 214 -4.22 -5.25 23.35
C GLU A 214 -4.65 -5.71 21.95
N PRO A 215 -4.63 -7.01 21.66
CA PRO A 215 -5.04 -7.54 20.36
C PRO A 215 -6.55 -7.38 20.12
N VAL A 216 -6.90 -6.64 19.05
CA VAL A 216 -8.30 -6.30 18.70
C VAL A 216 -8.77 -6.87 17.37
N GLY A 217 -7.85 -7.25 16.49
CA GLY A 217 -8.18 -7.76 15.17
C GLY A 217 -7.00 -8.37 14.45
N VAL A 218 -7.21 -8.72 13.19
CA VAL A 218 -6.18 -9.15 12.25
C VAL A 218 -6.39 -8.46 10.91
N ILE A 219 -5.30 -8.20 10.20
CA ILE A 219 -5.34 -7.74 8.81
C ILE A 219 -4.50 -8.67 7.95
N THR A 220 -5.00 -9.03 6.78
CA THR A 220 -4.33 -9.92 5.83
C THR A 220 -4.04 -9.18 4.51
N ASP A 221 -3.04 -9.66 3.78
CA ASP A 221 -2.73 -9.18 2.44
C ASP A 221 -3.94 -9.28 1.50
N GLN A 222 -4.71 -10.37 1.57
CA GLN A 222 -5.92 -10.55 0.78
C GLN A 222 -6.98 -9.48 1.10
N LYS A 223 -7.19 -9.15 2.39
CA LYS A 223 -8.13 -8.10 2.80
C LYS A 223 -7.72 -6.74 2.24
N ILE A 224 -6.42 -6.45 2.26
CA ILE A 224 -5.88 -5.22 1.68
C ILE A 224 -6.09 -5.22 0.16
N LEU A 225 -5.74 -6.30 -0.54
CA LEU A 225 -5.90 -6.41 -1.99
C LEU A 225 -7.37 -6.24 -2.44
N THR A 226 -8.32 -6.84 -1.70
CA THR A 226 -9.75 -6.67 -1.99
C THR A 226 -10.19 -5.21 -1.90
N LYS A 227 -9.60 -4.43 -0.99
CA LYS A 227 -9.93 -3.00 -0.83
C LYS A 227 -9.19 -2.10 -1.81
N LEU A 228 -8.06 -2.54 -2.36
CA LEU A 228 -7.35 -1.83 -3.43
C LEU A 228 -8.00 -2.04 -4.80
N ALA A 229 -8.74 -3.13 -4.98
CA ALA A 229 -9.53 -3.35 -6.19
C ALA A 229 -10.80 -2.50 -6.14
N PRO A 230 -11.14 -1.74 -7.20
CA PRO A 230 -12.40 -1.00 -7.24
C PRO A 230 -13.57 -1.99 -7.18
N GLU A 231 -14.54 -1.70 -6.32
CA GLU A 231 -15.82 -2.41 -6.33
C GLU A 231 -16.53 -2.05 -7.65
N GLN A 232 -16.82 -3.06 -8.48
CA GLN A 232 -17.58 -2.89 -9.73
C GLN A 232 -19.06 -2.71 -9.42
#